data_f4919a502a0d6368aef3d1af268ae8f0
#
_entry.id   f4919a502a0d6368aef3d1af268ae8f0
#
_cell.length_a   1.000
_cell.length_b   1.000
_cell.length_c   1.000
_cell.angle_alpha   90.00
_cell.angle_beta   90.00
_cell.angle_gamma   90.00
#
_symmetry.space_group_name_H-M   'P 1'
#
loop_
_entity.id
_entity.type
_entity.pdbx_description
1 polymer ?
#
loop_
_entity_poly.entity_id
_entity_poly.type
_entity_poly.pdbx_seq_one_letter_code
_entity_poly.pdbx_strand_id
1 'polypeptide(L)'
;MLSNLSSSPKAAQLALIFITMIWGGTFLAVQYALNFSTPMFFVGCRFAVAALVIFLISMKSIRGLTLKETLAGTAIGIMIAIGYGTQTIGLQTILSSESAFLTALYVPLVPVLMWIIFQKRPSLMTWIGTSLAFTGLVFLTGNGFSSISLNYGQILTLICAFVIALEIILIGYFAGKVNLRRVTVVQLVVASGLSFASMPLVGEHSIPTFSWPLVMIAVGLGLASALIQFVMNWAQRMVDPSRAAIIYAGEPVWGGLFGRIAGERLPLLALFGGLLVVLGVLVSELKFKILNHPKEK
;
A
#
# COMPACT_ATOMS: atom_id res chain seq x y z
N MET A 1 28.11 7.65 -8.31
CA MET A 1 27.39 8.20 -7.15
C MET A 1 26.18 7.35 -6.71
N LEU A 2 25.52 6.61 -7.60
CA LEU A 2 24.40 5.70 -7.26
C LEU A 2 24.83 4.35 -6.64
N SER A 3 26.11 3.97 -6.73
CA SER A 3 26.62 2.71 -6.18
C SER A 3 26.83 2.71 -4.66
N ASN A 4 26.98 3.87 -4.03
CA ASN A 4 27.19 4.00 -2.58
C ASN A 4 25.90 4.22 -1.76
N LEU A 5 24.76 4.46 -2.42
CA LEU A 5 23.44 4.47 -1.76
C LEU A 5 22.89 3.06 -1.50
N SER A 6 23.58 2.02 -2.02
CA SER A 6 23.03 0.67 -2.14
C SER A 6 23.08 -0.19 -0.87
N SER A 7 23.61 0.31 0.26
CA SER A 7 23.83 -0.53 1.46
C SER A 7 23.53 0.14 2.80
N SER A 8 22.94 1.35 2.82
CA SER A 8 22.63 2.02 4.08
C SER A 8 21.18 1.80 4.51
N PRO A 9 20.91 1.11 5.63
CA PRO A 9 19.55 0.99 6.17
C PRO A 9 18.87 2.33 6.43
N LYS A 10 19.63 3.36 6.80
CA LYS A 10 19.10 4.73 6.99
C LYS A 10 18.61 5.35 5.67
N ALA A 11 19.37 5.17 4.58
CA ALA A 11 18.95 5.65 3.27
C ALA A 11 17.69 4.93 2.78
N ALA A 12 17.56 3.62 3.03
CA ALA A 12 16.36 2.86 2.74
C ALA A 12 15.14 3.38 3.52
N GLN A 13 15.29 3.65 4.81
CA GLN A 13 14.20 4.21 5.64
C GLN A 13 13.78 5.60 5.16
N LEU A 14 14.74 6.50 4.85
CA LEU A 14 14.43 7.82 4.32
C LEU A 14 13.70 7.76 2.97
N ALA A 15 14.12 6.85 2.09
CA ALA A 15 13.43 6.63 0.82
C ALA A 15 12.00 6.11 1.03
N LEU A 16 11.78 5.21 1.99
CA LEU A 16 10.44 4.75 2.35
C LEU A 16 9.57 5.89 2.89
N ILE A 17 10.12 6.76 3.76
CA ILE A 17 9.40 7.95 4.25
C ILE A 17 9.02 8.86 3.09
N PHE A 18 9.93 9.09 2.14
CA PHE A 18 9.65 9.94 0.98
C PHE A 18 8.52 9.40 0.10
N ILE A 19 8.51 8.07 -0.14
CA ILE A 19 7.45 7.48 -0.96
C ILE A 19 6.09 7.48 -0.27
N THR A 20 6.01 7.53 1.08
CA THR A 20 4.70 7.64 1.76
C THR A 20 4.00 8.95 1.46
N MET A 21 4.76 10.05 1.32
CA MET A 21 4.20 11.34 0.93
C MET A 21 3.59 11.27 -0.48
N ILE A 22 4.32 10.68 -1.42
CA ILE A 22 3.81 10.49 -2.79
C ILE A 22 2.56 9.59 -2.74
N TRP A 23 2.64 8.47 -2.04
CA TRP A 23 1.56 7.48 -1.96
C TRP A 23 0.29 8.09 -1.34
N GLY A 24 0.39 8.81 -0.22
CA GLY A 24 -0.75 9.51 0.38
C GLY A 24 -1.42 10.51 -0.57
N GLY A 25 -0.64 11.21 -1.41
CA GLY A 25 -1.19 12.10 -2.44
C GLY A 25 -1.88 11.36 -3.59
N THR A 26 -1.58 10.06 -3.80
CA THR A 26 -2.20 9.32 -4.90
C THR A 26 -3.70 9.07 -4.68
N PHE A 27 -4.20 9.00 -3.45
CA PHE A 27 -5.63 8.78 -3.17
C PHE A 27 -6.50 9.85 -3.81
N LEU A 28 -6.17 11.12 -3.58
CA LEU A 28 -6.88 12.25 -4.16
C LEU A 28 -6.78 12.26 -5.70
N ALA A 29 -5.59 11.99 -6.23
CA ALA A 29 -5.38 11.96 -7.67
C ALA A 29 -6.14 10.79 -8.35
N VAL A 30 -6.22 9.62 -7.70
CA VAL A 30 -7.04 8.49 -8.17
C VAL A 30 -8.52 8.86 -8.13
N GLN A 31 -9.00 9.42 -7.02
CA GLN A 31 -10.40 9.84 -6.92
C GLN A 31 -10.77 10.86 -8.02
N TYR A 32 -9.89 11.80 -8.32
CA TYR A 32 -10.10 12.75 -9.42
C TYR A 32 -10.10 12.05 -10.80
N ALA A 33 -9.23 11.05 -11.02
CA ALA A 33 -9.17 10.29 -12.27
C ALA A 33 -10.46 9.52 -12.58
N LEU A 34 -11.22 9.12 -11.55
CA LEU A 34 -12.49 8.42 -11.70
C LEU A 34 -13.61 9.27 -12.33
N ASN A 35 -13.43 10.60 -12.45
CA ASN A 35 -14.30 11.43 -13.26
C ASN A 35 -14.14 11.22 -14.78
N PHE A 36 -13.03 10.58 -15.19
CA PHE A 36 -12.66 10.39 -16.61
C PHE A 36 -12.49 8.93 -16.99
N SER A 37 -12.57 8.00 -16.03
CA SER A 37 -12.26 6.59 -16.26
C SER A 37 -13.02 5.67 -15.31
N THR A 38 -13.18 4.42 -15.74
CA THR A 38 -13.59 3.34 -14.85
C THR A 38 -12.42 2.86 -13.99
N PRO A 39 -12.70 2.32 -12.78
CA PRO A 39 -11.65 1.92 -11.83
C PRO A 39 -10.59 0.98 -12.38
N MET A 40 -11.00 -0.18 -12.92
CA MET A 40 -10.04 -1.21 -13.34
C MET A 40 -9.28 -0.82 -14.59
N PHE A 41 -9.93 -0.12 -15.53
CA PHE A 41 -9.24 0.44 -16.69
C PHE A 41 -8.16 1.43 -16.25
N PHE A 42 -8.46 2.33 -15.32
CA PHE A 42 -7.49 3.29 -14.78
C PHE A 42 -6.31 2.61 -14.11
N VAL A 43 -6.57 1.62 -13.24
CA VAL A 43 -5.51 0.84 -12.57
C VAL A 43 -4.65 0.12 -13.59
N GLY A 44 -5.26 -0.49 -14.62
CA GLY A 44 -4.56 -1.12 -15.72
C GLY A 44 -3.62 -0.16 -16.46
N CYS A 45 -4.10 1.03 -16.84
CA CYS A 45 -3.28 2.06 -17.49
C CYS A 45 -2.14 2.55 -16.60
N ARG A 46 -2.42 2.83 -15.30
CA ARG A 46 -1.42 3.26 -14.32
C ARG A 46 -0.27 2.27 -14.22
N PHE A 47 -0.58 0.98 -14.08
CA PHE A 47 0.45 -0.05 -13.95
C PHE A 47 1.08 -0.43 -15.29
N ALA A 48 0.40 -0.24 -16.45
CA ALA A 48 1.03 -0.37 -17.76
C ALA A 48 2.16 0.65 -17.94
N VAL A 49 1.91 1.91 -17.60
CA VAL A 49 2.95 2.97 -17.62
C VAL A 49 4.08 2.62 -16.65
N ALA A 50 3.76 2.21 -15.44
CA ALA A 50 4.77 1.81 -14.46
C ALA A 50 5.63 0.63 -14.95
N ALA A 51 4.99 -0.39 -15.53
CA ALA A 51 5.67 -1.55 -16.08
C ALA A 51 6.60 -1.15 -17.24
N LEU A 52 6.12 -0.28 -18.16
CA LEU A 52 6.92 0.22 -19.28
C LEU A 52 8.18 0.95 -18.78
N VAL A 53 8.04 1.85 -17.83
CA VAL A 53 9.17 2.62 -17.26
C VAL A 53 10.21 1.69 -16.64
N ILE A 54 9.78 0.76 -15.77
CA ILE A 54 10.72 -0.17 -15.12
C ILE A 54 11.31 -1.15 -16.15
N PHE A 55 10.53 -1.58 -17.14
CA PHE A 55 11.05 -2.42 -18.23
C PHE A 55 12.17 -1.73 -18.99
N LEU A 56 11.97 -0.47 -19.44
CA LEU A 56 12.98 0.30 -20.17
C LEU A 56 14.29 0.45 -19.36
N ILE A 57 14.20 0.73 -18.06
CA ILE A 57 15.37 0.84 -17.18
C ILE A 57 16.03 -0.52 -16.96
N SER A 58 15.26 -1.62 -17.12
CA SER A 58 15.69 -2.98 -16.77
C SER A 58 15.98 -3.87 -17.99
N MET A 59 15.91 -3.37 -19.21
CA MET A 59 16.00 -4.14 -20.47
C MET A 59 17.18 -5.11 -20.51
N LYS A 60 18.37 -4.66 -20.05
CA LYS A 60 19.57 -5.51 -20.00
C LYS A 60 19.45 -6.62 -18.97
N SER A 61 18.71 -6.40 -17.90
CA SER A 61 18.56 -7.34 -16.78
C SER A 61 17.55 -8.45 -17.07
N ILE A 62 16.50 -8.15 -17.87
CA ILE A 62 15.36 -9.04 -18.07
C ILE A 62 15.72 -10.32 -18.85
N ARG A 63 16.76 -10.29 -19.68
CA ARG A 63 17.21 -11.46 -20.47
C ARG A 63 17.56 -12.69 -19.65
N GLY A 64 17.81 -12.55 -18.36
CA GLY A 64 18.10 -13.66 -17.45
C GLY A 64 16.95 -13.96 -16.45
N LEU A 65 15.69 -13.64 -16.80
CA LEU A 65 14.52 -13.90 -15.99
C LEU A 65 14.40 -15.40 -15.67
N THR A 66 14.26 -15.72 -14.38
CA THR A 66 14.13 -17.09 -13.89
C THR A 66 12.69 -17.39 -13.47
N LEU A 67 12.33 -18.68 -13.46
CA LEU A 67 10.99 -19.11 -13.00
C LEU A 67 10.69 -18.62 -11.57
N LYS A 68 11.68 -18.64 -10.68
CA LYS A 68 11.53 -18.13 -9.31
C LYS A 68 11.18 -16.64 -9.28
N GLU A 69 11.80 -15.84 -10.12
CA GLU A 69 11.54 -14.40 -10.25
C GLU A 69 10.17 -14.14 -10.88
N THR A 70 9.78 -14.95 -11.85
CA THR A 70 8.44 -14.91 -12.45
C THR A 70 7.36 -15.23 -11.41
N LEU A 71 7.51 -16.31 -10.66
CA LEU A 71 6.55 -16.69 -9.62
C LEU A 71 6.47 -15.62 -8.51
N ALA A 72 7.61 -15.10 -8.06
CA ALA A 72 7.65 -14.04 -7.06
C ALA A 72 6.95 -12.76 -7.56
N GLY A 73 7.28 -12.32 -8.78
CA GLY A 73 6.67 -11.14 -9.39
C GLY A 73 5.17 -11.33 -9.65
N THR A 74 4.76 -12.53 -10.08
CA THR A 74 3.34 -12.85 -10.28
C THR A 74 2.58 -12.81 -8.96
N ALA A 75 3.09 -13.42 -7.90
CA ALA A 75 2.43 -13.41 -6.59
C ALA A 75 2.26 -11.98 -6.05
N ILE A 76 3.30 -11.15 -6.13
CA ILE A 76 3.24 -9.74 -5.72
C ILE A 76 2.29 -8.97 -6.65
N GLY A 77 2.36 -9.18 -7.97
CA GLY A 77 1.50 -8.51 -8.95
C GLY A 77 0.02 -8.79 -8.79
N ILE A 78 -0.35 -10.01 -8.37
CA ILE A 78 -1.73 -10.37 -8.01
C ILE A 78 -2.18 -9.53 -6.81
N MET A 79 -1.36 -9.40 -5.77
CA MET A 79 -1.70 -8.58 -4.59
C MET A 79 -1.86 -7.11 -4.98
N ILE A 80 -0.98 -6.58 -5.83
CA ILE A 80 -1.09 -5.22 -6.37
C ILE A 80 -2.42 -5.04 -7.13
N ALA A 81 -2.77 -5.95 -8.05
CA ALA A 81 -3.99 -5.85 -8.83
C ALA A 81 -5.24 -5.83 -7.94
N ILE A 82 -5.33 -6.76 -7.00
CA ILE A 82 -6.47 -6.85 -6.07
C ILE A 82 -6.48 -5.64 -5.13
N GLY A 83 -5.36 -5.28 -4.51
CA GLY A 83 -5.27 -4.18 -3.55
C GLY A 83 -5.64 -2.84 -4.18
N TYR A 84 -4.97 -2.45 -5.26
CA TYR A 84 -5.26 -1.18 -5.93
C TYR A 84 -6.60 -1.19 -6.66
N GLY A 85 -7.05 -2.34 -7.18
CA GLY A 85 -8.38 -2.47 -7.78
C GLY A 85 -9.48 -2.22 -6.76
N THR A 86 -9.48 -2.95 -5.65
CA THR A 86 -10.49 -2.78 -4.58
C THR A 86 -10.45 -1.39 -3.96
N GLN A 87 -9.25 -0.81 -3.75
CA GLN A 87 -9.10 0.57 -3.28
C GLN A 87 -9.71 1.58 -4.24
N THR A 88 -9.42 1.44 -5.54
CA THR A 88 -9.91 2.37 -6.57
C THR A 88 -11.42 2.28 -6.73
N ILE A 89 -12.01 1.07 -6.67
CA ILE A 89 -13.47 0.90 -6.65
C ILE A 89 -14.05 1.53 -5.38
N GLY A 90 -13.41 1.31 -4.22
CA GLY A 90 -13.84 1.90 -2.95
C GLY A 90 -13.90 3.43 -2.97
N LEU A 91 -12.92 4.07 -3.62
CA LEU A 91 -12.83 5.52 -3.76
C LEU A 91 -13.98 6.17 -4.57
N GLN A 92 -14.84 5.37 -5.21
CA GLN A 92 -16.07 5.89 -5.83
C GLN A 92 -17.13 6.29 -4.80
N THR A 93 -17.05 5.76 -3.57
CA THR A 93 -18.11 5.91 -2.56
C THR A 93 -17.64 6.46 -1.22
N ILE A 94 -16.33 6.58 -1.01
CA ILE A 94 -15.75 7.17 0.21
C ILE A 94 -14.73 8.26 -0.15
N LEU A 95 -14.44 9.13 0.83
CA LEU A 95 -13.45 10.20 0.67
C LEU A 95 -12.02 9.66 0.56
N SER A 96 -11.16 10.40 -0.10
CA SER A 96 -9.75 10.01 -0.27
C SER A 96 -9.03 9.91 1.07
N SER A 97 -9.28 10.84 1.99
CA SER A 97 -8.75 10.83 3.35
C SER A 97 -9.25 9.63 4.17
N GLU A 98 -10.54 9.29 4.05
CA GLU A 98 -11.13 8.12 4.71
C GLU A 98 -10.49 6.82 4.20
N SER A 99 -10.34 6.69 2.87
CA SER A 99 -9.67 5.54 2.25
C SER A 99 -8.22 5.41 2.74
N ALA A 100 -7.48 6.52 2.86
CA ALA A 100 -6.11 6.49 3.37
C ALA A 100 -6.02 5.98 4.82
N PHE A 101 -6.94 6.42 5.71
CA PHE A 101 -6.97 5.92 7.10
C PHE A 101 -7.37 4.46 7.19
N LEU A 102 -8.36 4.00 6.41
CA LEU A 102 -8.77 2.60 6.39
C LEU A 102 -7.67 1.70 5.83
N THR A 103 -7.01 2.12 4.76
CA THR A 103 -5.89 1.39 4.18
C THR A 103 -4.77 1.19 5.20
N ALA A 104 -4.49 2.17 6.07
CA ALA A 104 -3.45 2.08 7.09
C ALA A 104 -3.60 0.91 8.07
N LEU A 105 -4.76 0.26 8.11
CA LEU A 105 -4.94 -0.98 8.88
C LEU A 105 -4.04 -2.14 8.41
N TYR A 106 -3.43 -2.04 7.22
CA TYR A 106 -2.38 -3.00 6.84
C TYR A 106 -1.22 -3.02 7.84
N VAL A 107 -0.94 -1.92 8.52
CA VAL A 107 0.20 -1.81 9.44
C VAL A 107 0.08 -2.77 10.62
N PRO A 108 -1.00 -2.79 11.41
CA PRO A 108 -1.18 -3.80 12.45
C PRO A 108 -1.43 -5.20 11.89
N LEU A 109 -1.94 -5.32 10.66
CA LEU A 109 -2.17 -6.62 10.02
C LEU A 109 -0.85 -7.33 9.66
N VAL A 110 0.18 -6.60 9.23
CA VAL A 110 1.48 -7.22 8.84
C VAL A 110 2.07 -8.07 9.97
N PRO A 111 2.28 -7.59 11.21
CA PRO A 111 2.83 -8.43 12.27
C PRO A 111 1.90 -9.59 12.68
N VAL A 112 0.57 -9.42 12.61
CA VAL A 112 -0.40 -10.50 12.87
C VAL A 112 -0.28 -11.59 11.81
N LEU A 113 -0.23 -11.22 10.53
CA LEU A 113 -0.04 -12.17 9.43
C LEU A 113 1.35 -12.82 9.46
N MET A 114 2.39 -12.08 9.83
CA MET A 114 3.74 -12.64 10.06
C MET A 114 3.74 -13.70 11.16
N TRP A 115 2.90 -13.52 12.19
CA TRP A 115 2.73 -14.56 13.22
C TRP A 115 2.01 -15.79 12.67
N ILE A 116 0.92 -15.62 11.96
CA ILE A 116 0.16 -16.73 11.39
C ILE A 116 0.99 -17.53 10.38
N ILE A 117 1.70 -16.84 9.47
CA ILE A 117 2.42 -17.48 8.35
C ILE A 117 3.79 -18.01 8.80
N PHE A 118 4.53 -17.25 9.60
CA PHE A 118 5.92 -17.55 9.95
C PHE A 118 6.12 -17.87 11.44
N GLN A 119 5.02 -17.95 12.23
CA GLN A 119 5.03 -18.23 13.68
C GLN A 119 5.86 -17.23 14.50
N LYS A 120 6.08 -16.02 13.98
CA LYS A 120 6.75 -14.92 14.70
C LYS A 120 5.73 -14.19 15.56
N ARG A 121 5.72 -14.47 16.86
CA ARG A 121 4.74 -13.88 17.83
C ARG A 121 4.85 -12.36 17.89
N PRO A 122 3.73 -11.62 17.73
CA PRO A 122 3.68 -10.19 17.91
C PRO A 122 4.00 -9.79 19.36
N SER A 123 4.55 -8.59 19.54
CA SER A 123 4.76 -8.02 20.86
C SER A 123 3.44 -7.61 21.53
N LEU A 124 3.46 -7.40 22.84
CA LEU A 124 2.30 -6.84 23.55
C LEU A 124 1.91 -5.47 22.97
N MET A 125 2.89 -4.65 22.61
CA MET A 125 2.66 -3.34 21.99
C MET A 125 1.96 -3.46 20.64
N THR A 126 2.27 -4.50 19.85
CA THR A 126 1.55 -4.79 18.62
C THR A 126 0.07 -5.07 18.89
N TRP A 127 -0.26 -5.84 19.92
CA TRP A 127 -1.65 -6.10 20.29
C TRP A 127 -2.39 -4.85 20.77
N ILE A 128 -1.75 -4.02 21.60
CA ILE A 128 -2.31 -2.74 22.04
C ILE A 128 -2.54 -1.82 20.84
N GLY A 129 -1.55 -1.70 19.95
CA GLY A 129 -1.64 -0.88 18.75
C GLY A 129 -2.75 -1.35 17.79
N THR A 130 -2.88 -2.67 17.60
CA THR A 130 -3.97 -3.26 16.80
C THR A 130 -5.34 -2.95 17.39
N SER A 131 -5.49 -3.05 18.72
CA SER A 131 -6.75 -2.72 19.41
C SER A 131 -7.10 -1.24 19.26
N LEU A 132 -6.12 -0.33 19.40
CA LEU A 132 -6.32 1.10 19.17
C LEU A 132 -6.73 1.39 17.72
N ALA A 133 -6.04 0.76 16.75
CA ALA A 133 -6.35 0.95 15.33
C ALA A 133 -7.76 0.44 14.99
N PHE A 134 -8.18 -0.70 15.54
CA PHE A 134 -9.53 -1.23 15.38
C PHE A 134 -10.59 -0.30 16.02
N THR A 135 -10.33 0.22 17.22
CA THR A 135 -11.20 1.21 17.87
C THR A 135 -11.30 2.47 17.00
N GLY A 136 -10.17 2.93 16.45
CA GLY A 136 -10.14 4.05 15.51
C GLY A 136 -10.98 3.82 14.27
N LEU A 137 -10.97 2.60 13.70
CA LEU A 137 -11.82 2.22 12.58
C LEU A 137 -13.32 2.42 12.91
N VAL A 138 -13.77 1.97 14.09
CA VAL A 138 -15.17 2.11 14.51
C VAL A 138 -15.60 3.58 14.57
N PHE A 139 -14.74 4.46 15.05
CA PHE A 139 -15.03 5.91 15.07
C PHE A 139 -14.92 6.55 13.67
N LEU A 140 -13.99 6.07 12.84
CA LEU A 140 -13.80 6.60 11.48
C LEU A 140 -15.02 6.35 10.59
N THR A 141 -15.75 5.26 10.80
CA THR A 141 -17.02 4.98 10.08
C THR A 141 -18.15 5.95 10.40
N GLY A 142 -17.95 6.86 11.36
CA GLY A 142 -18.88 7.95 11.72
C GLY A 142 -20.04 7.56 12.63
N ASN A 143 -20.27 6.26 12.86
CA ASN A 143 -21.41 5.75 13.66
C ASN A 143 -21.01 5.33 15.09
N GLY A 144 -19.71 5.31 15.41
CA GLY A 144 -19.22 4.81 16.69
C GLY A 144 -19.69 3.37 16.93
N PHE A 145 -19.87 3.00 18.20
CA PHE A 145 -20.33 1.66 18.59
C PHE A 145 -21.86 1.45 18.49
N SER A 146 -22.63 2.48 18.14
CA SER A 146 -24.10 2.41 18.12
C SER A 146 -24.65 1.64 16.92
N SER A 147 -23.95 1.64 15.80
CA SER A 147 -24.23 0.78 14.64
C SER A 147 -22.96 0.62 13.80
N ILE A 148 -22.35 -0.55 13.85
CA ILE A 148 -21.23 -0.86 12.98
C ILE A 148 -21.81 -1.32 11.64
N SER A 149 -22.09 -0.37 10.74
CA SER A 149 -22.47 -0.63 9.36
C SER A 149 -21.38 -0.09 8.44
N LEU A 150 -20.67 -1.00 7.76
CA LEU A 150 -19.70 -0.63 6.76
C LEU A 150 -20.38 -0.45 5.40
N ASN A 151 -20.12 0.65 4.73
CA ASN A 151 -20.53 0.83 3.36
C ASN A 151 -19.65 0.01 2.40
N TYR A 152 -20.10 -0.13 1.15
CA TYR A 152 -19.38 -0.94 0.15
C TYR A 152 -17.92 -0.50 -0.07
N GLY A 153 -17.67 0.81 -0.14
CA GLY A 153 -16.33 1.35 -0.34
C GLY A 153 -15.40 1.10 0.86
N GLN A 154 -15.94 1.18 2.07
CA GLN A 154 -15.19 0.85 3.30
C GLN A 154 -14.80 -0.63 3.32
N ILE A 155 -15.73 -1.55 2.96
CA ILE A 155 -15.43 -2.99 2.88
C ILE A 155 -14.33 -3.25 1.86
N LEU A 156 -14.41 -2.68 0.66
CA LEU A 156 -13.38 -2.85 -0.37
C LEU A 156 -12.02 -2.30 0.07
N THR A 157 -12.01 -1.17 0.79
CA THR A 157 -10.76 -0.60 1.31
C THR A 157 -10.17 -1.45 2.44
N LEU A 158 -10.99 -2.12 3.25
CA LEU A 158 -10.49 -3.10 4.23
C LEU A 158 -9.90 -4.34 3.56
N ILE A 159 -10.52 -4.83 2.48
CA ILE A 159 -9.93 -5.89 1.64
C ILE A 159 -8.58 -5.43 1.08
N CYS A 160 -8.51 -4.20 0.56
CA CYS A 160 -7.26 -3.59 0.12
C CYS A 160 -6.19 -3.62 1.22
N ALA A 161 -6.52 -3.16 2.44
CA ALA A 161 -5.58 -3.16 3.57
C ALA A 161 -5.02 -4.55 3.87
N PHE A 162 -5.86 -5.58 3.86
CA PHE A 162 -5.43 -6.96 4.04
C PHE A 162 -4.49 -7.43 2.93
N VAL A 163 -4.82 -7.13 1.68
CA VAL A 163 -4.03 -7.52 0.51
C VAL A 163 -2.70 -6.78 0.45
N ILE A 164 -2.67 -5.49 0.80
CA ILE A 164 -1.41 -4.71 0.91
C ILE A 164 -0.51 -5.30 2.02
N ALA A 165 -1.09 -5.75 3.14
CA ALA A 165 -0.30 -6.42 4.17
C ALA A 165 0.39 -7.69 3.62
N LEU A 166 -0.31 -8.47 2.81
CA LEU A 166 0.27 -9.63 2.11
C LEU A 166 1.32 -9.23 1.09
N GLU A 167 1.09 -8.15 0.32
CA GLU A 167 2.07 -7.60 -0.64
C GLU A 167 3.38 -7.26 0.07
N ILE A 168 3.30 -6.50 1.18
CA ILE A 168 4.47 -6.10 1.98
C ILE A 168 5.24 -7.34 2.48
N ILE A 169 4.53 -8.36 2.96
CA ILE A 169 5.13 -9.61 3.44
C ILE A 169 5.80 -10.37 2.30
N LEU A 170 5.17 -10.48 1.13
CA LEU A 170 5.72 -11.16 -0.04
C LEU A 170 6.98 -10.45 -0.55
N ILE A 171 6.95 -9.11 -0.67
CA ILE A 171 8.13 -8.31 -1.05
C ILE A 171 9.29 -8.62 -0.09
N GLY A 172 9.04 -8.54 1.23
CA GLY A 172 10.05 -8.84 2.24
C GLY A 172 10.54 -10.29 2.21
N TYR A 173 9.65 -11.25 1.96
CA TYR A 173 10.02 -12.67 1.86
C TYR A 173 10.96 -12.96 0.67
N PHE A 174 10.70 -12.35 -0.48
CA PHE A 174 11.53 -12.49 -1.66
C PHE A 174 12.71 -11.54 -1.71
N ALA A 175 12.74 -10.51 -0.86
CA ALA A 175 13.82 -9.53 -0.80
C ALA A 175 15.19 -10.20 -0.61
N GLY A 176 16.17 -9.85 -1.44
CA GLY A 176 17.51 -10.44 -1.43
C GLY A 176 17.62 -11.83 -2.05
N LYS A 177 16.51 -12.51 -2.33
CA LYS A 177 16.50 -13.88 -2.91
C LYS A 177 16.30 -13.88 -4.44
N VAL A 178 15.95 -12.74 -5.00
CA VAL A 178 15.59 -12.53 -6.42
C VAL A 178 16.18 -11.22 -6.94
N ASN A 179 16.26 -11.09 -8.26
CA ASN A 179 16.69 -9.83 -8.87
C ASN A 179 15.58 -8.81 -8.80
N LEU A 180 15.84 -7.71 -8.08
CA LEU A 180 14.92 -6.60 -7.87
C LEU A 180 14.25 -6.10 -9.16
N ARG A 181 15.07 -5.83 -10.21
CA ARG A 181 14.57 -5.23 -11.45
C ARG A 181 13.61 -6.18 -12.20
N ARG A 182 13.95 -7.47 -12.24
CA ARG A 182 13.15 -8.50 -12.93
C ARG A 182 11.81 -8.68 -12.25
N VAL A 183 11.83 -8.83 -10.93
CA VAL A 183 10.59 -8.99 -10.14
C VAL A 183 9.71 -7.76 -10.24
N THR A 184 10.28 -6.55 -10.16
CA THR A 184 9.49 -5.31 -10.29
C THR A 184 8.83 -5.19 -11.67
N VAL A 185 9.50 -5.59 -12.75
CA VAL A 185 8.85 -5.62 -14.08
C VAL A 185 7.69 -6.61 -14.10
N VAL A 186 7.93 -7.86 -13.64
CA VAL A 186 6.90 -8.91 -13.69
C VAL A 186 5.68 -8.52 -12.85
N GLN A 187 5.87 -8.03 -11.62
CA GLN A 187 4.75 -7.65 -10.76
C GLN A 187 3.88 -6.54 -11.36
N LEU A 188 4.51 -5.54 -12.00
CA LEU A 188 3.79 -4.43 -12.63
C LEU A 188 3.06 -4.86 -13.92
N VAL A 189 3.68 -5.73 -14.73
CA VAL A 189 3.03 -6.31 -15.90
C VAL A 189 1.83 -7.15 -15.49
N VAL A 190 1.98 -8.00 -14.48
CA VAL A 190 0.88 -8.83 -13.96
C VAL A 190 -0.21 -7.96 -13.36
N ALA A 191 0.14 -6.93 -12.58
CA ALA A 191 -0.83 -6.00 -12.01
C ALA A 191 -1.65 -5.30 -13.10
N SER A 192 -0.99 -4.79 -14.14
CA SER A 192 -1.67 -4.18 -15.29
C SER A 192 -2.57 -5.17 -16.02
N GLY A 193 -2.02 -6.32 -16.40
CA GLY A 193 -2.75 -7.34 -17.16
C GLY A 193 -3.98 -7.87 -16.43
N LEU A 194 -3.86 -8.15 -15.13
CA LEU A 194 -4.98 -8.60 -14.29
C LEU A 194 -6.03 -7.50 -14.11
N SER A 195 -5.62 -6.24 -13.98
CA SER A 195 -6.57 -5.13 -13.88
C SER A 195 -7.41 -5.02 -15.14
N PHE A 196 -6.81 -5.05 -16.33
CA PHE A 196 -7.57 -5.08 -17.58
C PHE A 196 -8.44 -6.33 -17.73
N ALA A 197 -7.90 -7.51 -17.38
CA ALA A 197 -8.65 -8.78 -17.47
C ALA A 197 -9.84 -8.83 -16.52
N SER A 198 -9.80 -8.11 -15.41
CA SER A 198 -10.88 -8.07 -14.41
C SER A 198 -11.96 -7.02 -14.70
N MET A 199 -11.79 -6.15 -15.69
CA MET A 199 -12.80 -5.15 -16.09
C MET A 199 -14.20 -5.76 -16.26
N PRO A 200 -14.40 -6.83 -17.04
CA PRO A 200 -15.73 -7.42 -17.21
C PRO A 200 -16.33 -7.98 -15.91
N LEU A 201 -15.48 -8.44 -14.98
CA LEU A 201 -15.93 -9.02 -13.70
C LEU A 201 -16.54 -7.98 -12.76
N VAL A 202 -16.16 -6.71 -12.93
CA VAL A 202 -16.68 -5.58 -12.14
C VAL A 202 -17.69 -4.73 -12.93
N GLY A 203 -18.15 -5.23 -14.10
CA GLY A 203 -19.15 -4.55 -14.92
C GLY A 203 -18.60 -3.45 -15.83
N GLU A 204 -17.28 -3.40 -16.04
CA GLU A 204 -16.64 -2.48 -16.98
C GLU A 204 -16.54 -3.11 -18.36
N HIS A 205 -17.53 -2.85 -19.23
CA HIS A 205 -17.61 -3.49 -20.56
C HIS A 205 -17.14 -2.59 -21.71
N SER A 206 -16.81 -1.33 -21.42
CA SER A 206 -16.36 -0.36 -22.42
C SER A 206 -15.09 0.35 -22.00
N ILE A 207 -14.27 0.69 -22.99
CA ILE A 207 -13.09 1.54 -22.78
C ILE A 207 -13.59 2.99 -22.64
N PRO A 208 -13.15 3.72 -21.59
CA PRO A 208 -13.48 5.13 -21.42
C PRO A 208 -13.08 5.98 -22.64
N THR A 209 -13.83 7.03 -22.91
CA THR A 209 -13.50 7.97 -23.98
C THR A 209 -12.16 8.64 -23.70
N PHE A 210 -11.38 8.84 -24.77
CA PHE A 210 -10.08 9.50 -24.65
C PHE A 210 -10.23 10.90 -24.05
N SER A 211 -9.40 11.18 -23.03
CA SER A 211 -9.29 12.52 -22.45
C SER A 211 -7.86 12.82 -22.02
N TRP A 212 -7.39 14.04 -22.30
CA TRP A 212 -6.05 14.46 -21.86
C TRP A 212 -5.85 14.42 -20.35
N PRO A 213 -6.82 14.86 -19.50
CA PRO A 213 -6.71 14.70 -18.04
C PRO A 213 -6.45 13.26 -17.62
N LEU A 214 -7.17 12.28 -18.19
CA LEU A 214 -6.96 10.87 -17.92
C LEU A 214 -5.53 10.43 -18.24
N VAL A 215 -5.04 10.79 -19.44
CA VAL A 215 -3.67 10.43 -19.85
C VAL A 215 -2.63 11.02 -18.91
N MET A 216 -2.74 12.32 -18.60
CA MET A 216 -1.79 13.00 -17.70
C MET A 216 -1.76 12.37 -16.31
N ILE A 217 -2.95 12.07 -15.75
CA ILE A 217 -3.03 11.44 -14.42
C ILE A 217 -2.52 10.01 -14.46
N ALA A 218 -2.90 9.21 -15.47
CA ALA A 218 -2.44 7.83 -15.60
C ALA A 218 -0.91 7.75 -15.77
N VAL A 219 -0.32 8.65 -16.56
CA VAL A 219 1.14 8.75 -16.73
C VAL A 219 1.79 9.21 -15.44
N GLY A 220 1.32 10.29 -14.82
CA GLY A 220 1.87 10.82 -13.56
C GLY A 220 1.82 9.78 -12.44
N LEU A 221 0.65 9.14 -12.22
CA LEU A 221 0.52 8.09 -11.22
C LEU A 221 1.23 6.79 -11.62
N GLY A 222 1.39 6.51 -12.89
CA GLY A 222 2.21 5.41 -13.38
C GLY A 222 3.69 5.58 -13.03
N LEU A 223 4.24 6.78 -13.24
CA LEU A 223 5.60 7.14 -12.84
C LEU A 223 5.78 7.06 -11.31
N ALA A 224 4.82 7.60 -10.56
CA ALA A 224 4.80 7.51 -9.11
C ALA A 224 4.76 6.04 -8.63
N SER A 225 3.92 5.20 -9.25
CA SER A 225 3.84 3.76 -8.94
C SER A 225 5.12 3.02 -9.27
N ALA A 226 5.77 3.33 -10.40
CA ALA A 226 7.07 2.76 -10.74
C ALA A 226 8.11 3.06 -9.66
N LEU A 227 8.17 4.32 -9.21
CA LEU A 227 9.09 4.75 -8.16
C LEU A 227 8.76 4.06 -6.82
N ILE A 228 7.49 4.08 -6.39
CA ILE A 228 7.04 3.46 -5.14
C ILE A 228 7.39 1.99 -5.12
N GLN A 229 6.99 1.22 -6.13
CA GLN A 229 7.22 -0.22 -6.18
C GLN A 229 8.70 -0.59 -6.29
N PHE A 230 9.48 0.20 -7.03
CA PHE A 230 10.93 -0.01 -7.10
C PHE A 230 11.60 0.25 -5.75
N VAL A 231 11.24 1.34 -5.07
CA VAL A 231 11.80 1.69 -3.75
C VAL A 231 11.36 0.68 -2.69
N MET A 232 10.10 0.23 -2.68
CA MET A 232 9.62 -0.81 -1.77
C MET A 232 10.44 -2.10 -1.90
N ASN A 233 10.57 -2.62 -3.12
CA ASN A 233 11.37 -3.82 -3.40
C ASN A 233 12.85 -3.64 -3.02
N TRP A 234 13.43 -2.45 -3.24
CA TRP A 234 14.81 -2.17 -2.88
C TRP A 234 15.01 -2.04 -1.38
N ALA A 235 14.17 -1.27 -0.70
CA ALA A 235 14.35 -0.96 0.71
C ALA A 235 14.05 -2.16 1.61
N GLN A 236 13.09 -3.01 1.26
CA GLN A 236 12.77 -4.21 2.03
C GLN A 236 13.86 -5.31 1.95
N ARG A 237 14.90 -5.10 1.17
CA ARG A 237 16.13 -5.92 1.28
C ARG A 237 16.94 -5.61 2.55
N MET A 238 16.73 -4.43 3.14
CA MET A 238 17.46 -3.91 4.31
C MET A 238 16.54 -3.60 5.50
N VAL A 239 15.25 -3.51 5.26
CA VAL A 239 14.20 -3.17 6.23
C VAL A 239 13.20 -4.33 6.25
N ASP A 240 12.98 -4.94 7.40
CA ASP A 240 12.01 -6.04 7.52
C ASP A 240 10.56 -5.57 7.28
N PRO A 241 9.63 -6.49 6.88
CA PRO A 241 8.25 -6.13 6.53
C PRO A 241 7.51 -5.35 7.62
N SER A 242 7.66 -5.74 8.89
CA SER A 242 6.98 -5.06 9.99
C SER A 242 7.48 -3.63 10.14
N ARG A 243 8.79 -3.39 10.08
CA ARG A 243 9.37 -2.06 10.13
C ARG A 243 9.03 -1.22 8.89
N ALA A 244 8.95 -1.84 7.70
CA ALA A 244 8.53 -1.15 6.48
C ALA A 244 7.07 -0.68 6.61
N ALA A 245 6.16 -1.55 7.10
CA ALA A 245 4.76 -1.22 7.32
C ALA A 245 4.58 -0.01 8.24
N ILE A 246 5.43 0.13 9.27
CA ILE A 246 5.40 1.30 10.17
C ILE A 246 5.78 2.58 9.45
N ILE A 247 6.82 2.52 8.66
CA ILE A 247 7.25 3.70 7.90
C ILE A 247 6.14 4.11 6.93
N TYR A 248 5.47 3.12 6.32
CA TYR A 248 4.32 3.37 5.44
C TYR A 248 3.12 3.99 6.17
N ALA A 249 3.03 3.88 7.50
CA ALA A 249 2.02 4.56 8.30
C ALA A 249 2.05 6.10 8.21
N GLY A 250 3.07 6.68 7.60
CA GLY A 250 3.04 8.08 7.17
C GLY A 250 2.01 8.38 6.07
N GLU A 251 1.61 7.36 5.29
CA GLU A 251 0.66 7.50 4.19
C GLU A 251 -0.68 8.15 4.58
N PRO A 252 -1.42 7.68 5.62
CA PRO A 252 -2.69 8.28 6.01
C PRO A 252 -2.56 9.72 6.52
N VAL A 253 -1.41 10.09 7.11
CA VAL A 253 -1.16 11.47 7.53
C VAL A 253 -1.12 12.39 6.29
N TRP A 254 -0.39 11.98 5.25
CA TRP A 254 -0.34 12.71 4.00
C TRP A 254 -1.68 12.69 3.25
N GLY A 255 -2.37 11.53 3.20
CA GLY A 255 -3.70 11.40 2.60
C GLY A 255 -4.72 12.31 3.26
N GLY A 256 -4.74 12.35 4.58
CA GLY A 256 -5.60 13.26 5.35
C GLY A 256 -5.27 14.73 5.11
N LEU A 257 -3.98 15.08 5.05
CA LEU A 257 -3.53 16.45 4.76
C LEU A 257 -3.94 16.91 3.36
N PHE A 258 -3.68 16.10 2.34
CA PHE A 258 -4.05 16.42 0.95
C PHE A 258 -5.56 16.48 0.76
N GLY A 259 -6.31 15.54 1.35
CA GLY A 259 -7.79 15.57 1.35
C GLY A 259 -8.33 16.86 1.97
N ARG A 260 -7.76 17.28 3.11
CA ARG A 260 -8.14 18.55 3.78
C ARG A 260 -7.86 19.76 2.92
N ILE A 261 -6.71 19.82 2.24
CA ILE A 261 -6.35 20.90 1.30
C ILE A 261 -7.33 20.94 0.12
N ALA A 262 -7.75 19.76 -0.36
CA ALA A 262 -8.76 19.63 -1.42
C ALA A 262 -10.20 19.97 -1.00
N GLY A 263 -10.43 20.31 0.27
CA GLY A 263 -11.74 20.71 0.78
C GLY A 263 -12.56 19.59 1.42
N GLU A 264 -12.01 18.36 1.54
CA GLU A 264 -12.70 17.29 2.26
C GLU A 264 -12.95 17.67 3.73
N ARG A 265 -14.12 17.34 4.24
CA ARG A 265 -14.58 17.63 5.60
C ARG A 265 -14.99 16.33 6.29
N LEU A 266 -14.07 15.75 7.05
CA LEU A 266 -14.41 14.62 7.90
C LEU A 266 -15.12 15.12 9.18
N PRO A 267 -16.17 14.42 9.65
CA PRO A 267 -16.76 14.67 10.97
C PRO A 267 -15.72 14.57 12.08
N LEU A 268 -15.93 15.30 13.20
CA LEU A 268 -15.00 15.26 14.34
C LEU A 268 -14.77 13.84 14.86
N LEU A 269 -15.81 13.01 14.88
CA LEU A 269 -15.72 11.62 15.28
C LEU A 269 -14.78 10.81 14.38
N ALA A 270 -14.88 11.03 13.06
CA ALA A 270 -13.99 10.40 12.09
C ALA A 270 -12.53 10.88 12.22
N LEU A 271 -12.32 12.18 12.49
CA LEU A 271 -10.99 12.72 12.78
C LEU A 271 -10.37 12.09 14.04
N PHE A 272 -11.17 11.93 15.09
CA PHE A 272 -10.75 11.22 16.30
C PHE A 272 -10.42 9.75 16.00
N GLY A 273 -11.25 9.08 15.19
CA GLY A 273 -10.97 7.73 14.70
C GLY A 273 -9.65 7.63 13.93
N GLY A 274 -9.41 8.55 12.99
CA GLY A 274 -8.14 8.64 12.25
C GLY A 274 -6.92 8.84 13.16
N LEU A 275 -7.06 9.70 14.18
CA LEU A 275 -6.02 9.89 15.19
C LEU A 275 -5.73 8.59 15.95
N LEU A 276 -6.76 7.84 16.37
CA LEU A 276 -6.59 6.56 17.03
C LEU A 276 -5.92 5.51 16.14
N VAL A 277 -6.22 5.48 14.84
CA VAL A 277 -5.53 4.60 13.87
C VAL A 277 -4.04 4.95 13.86
N VAL A 278 -3.68 6.22 13.69
CA VAL A 278 -2.27 6.66 13.67
C VAL A 278 -1.57 6.34 14.99
N LEU A 279 -2.20 6.63 16.13
CA LEU A 279 -1.65 6.28 17.46
C LEU A 279 -1.49 4.77 17.61
N GLY A 280 -2.46 3.98 17.16
CA GLY A 280 -2.40 2.51 17.19
C GLY A 280 -1.20 1.98 16.41
N VAL A 281 -0.96 2.55 15.24
CA VAL A 281 0.22 2.25 14.43
C VAL A 281 1.51 2.58 15.18
N LEU A 282 1.64 3.80 15.71
CA LEU A 282 2.83 4.22 16.45
C LEU A 282 3.09 3.36 17.68
N VAL A 283 2.03 3.03 18.43
CA VAL A 283 2.12 2.17 19.62
C VAL A 283 2.54 0.75 19.26
N SER A 284 2.05 0.20 18.14
CA SER A 284 2.40 -1.17 17.71
C SER A 284 3.91 -1.38 17.56
N GLU A 285 4.66 -0.30 17.42
CA GLU A 285 6.10 -0.29 17.17
C GLU A 285 6.96 -0.01 18.40
N LEU A 286 6.34 0.41 19.49
CA LEU A 286 7.10 0.62 20.72
C LEU A 286 7.69 -0.72 21.20
N LYS A 287 9.01 -0.80 21.20
CA LYS A 287 9.73 -1.92 21.81
C LYS A 287 9.96 -1.58 23.28
N PHE A 288 9.13 -2.09 24.16
CA PHE A 288 9.54 -2.14 25.56
C PHE A 288 10.71 -3.13 25.69
N LYS A 289 11.91 -2.62 25.97
CA LYS A 289 12.96 -3.43 26.58
C LYS A 289 12.43 -3.85 27.96
N ILE A 290 11.86 -5.06 28.05
CA ILE A 290 11.74 -5.71 29.34
C ILE A 290 13.18 -5.87 29.82
N LEU A 291 13.55 -5.14 30.85
CA LEU A 291 14.78 -5.34 31.61
C LEU A 291 14.71 -6.78 32.15
N ASN A 292 15.22 -7.74 31.38
CA ASN A 292 15.57 -9.03 31.93
C ASN A 292 16.70 -8.75 32.94
N HIS A 293 16.36 -8.66 34.20
CA HIS A 293 17.35 -8.87 35.24
C HIS A 293 18.02 -10.21 34.98
N PRO A 294 19.33 -10.27 34.85
CA PRO A 294 20.03 -11.54 34.87
C PRO A 294 19.71 -12.14 36.23
N LYS A 295 19.08 -13.33 36.24
CA LYS A 295 19.09 -14.16 37.44
C LYS A 295 20.53 -14.57 37.64
N GLU A 296 21.21 -13.89 38.54
CA GLU A 296 22.43 -14.42 39.18
C GLU A 296 22.08 -15.78 39.78
N LYS A 297 22.77 -16.79 39.28
CA LYS A 297 23.05 -18.06 39.96
C LYS A 297 24.48 -18.48 39.60
#